data_ebf12706ba15c743a7cb44a501c02051
#
_entry.id   ebf12706ba15c743a7cb44a501c02051
#
_cell.length_a   1.000
_cell.length_b   1.000
_cell.length_c   1.000
_cell.angle_alpha   90.00
_cell.angle_beta   90.00
_cell.angle_gamma   90.00
#
_symmetry.space_group_name_H-M   'P 1'
#
loop_
_entity.id
_entity.type
_entity.pdbx_description
1 polymer ?
#
loop_
_entity_poly.entity_id
_entity_poly.type
_entity_poly.pdbx_seq_one_letter_code
_entity_poly.pdbx_strand_id
1 'polypeptide(L)'
;MASCDLIGHPNAAPKFLLKLENNFIYLVDYTIGRTWENLRANPQVSLSFADTDSLNGYQVNGSVEIISEGEVYKKIVKELHDKEISLSSKRIVEGLYRGKKHENFEVIIPEKFIIFKVKIEEVVEICLCGELKREKICDN
;
A
#
# COMPACT_ATOMS: atom_id res chain seq x y z
N MET A 1 -3.92 5.12 -3.99
CA MET A 1 -5.04 4.96 -3.03
C MET A 1 -5.86 6.21 -3.02
N ALA A 2 -7.14 6.09 -3.29
CA ALA A 2 -8.11 7.17 -3.28
C ALA A 2 -9.05 7.05 -2.07
N SER A 3 -9.40 8.18 -1.46
CA SER A 3 -10.32 8.32 -0.33
C SER A 3 -11.14 9.59 -0.49
N CYS A 4 -12.24 9.74 0.22
CA CYS A 4 -13.00 10.98 0.26
C CYS A 4 -13.52 11.24 1.68
N ASP A 5 -13.81 12.51 1.99
CA ASP A 5 -14.47 12.88 3.21
C ASP A 5 -16.00 12.62 3.13
N LEU A 6 -16.72 12.94 4.20
CA LEU A 6 -18.17 12.73 4.28
C LEU A 6 -18.99 13.62 3.35
N ILE A 7 -18.41 14.68 2.81
CA ILE A 7 -19.07 15.58 1.85
C ILE A 7 -18.60 15.36 0.40
N GLY A 8 -17.77 14.33 0.18
CA GLY A 8 -17.38 13.87 -1.15
C GLY A 8 -16.13 14.54 -1.73
N HIS A 9 -15.36 15.29 -0.97
CA HIS A 9 -14.09 15.84 -1.47
C HIS A 9 -13.05 14.71 -1.66
N PRO A 10 -12.55 14.49 -2.88
CA PRO A 10 -11.63 13.42 -3.17
C PRO A 10 -10.22 13.73 -2.70
N ASN A 11 -9.47 12.69 -2.37
CA ASN A 11 -8.05 12.73 -2.13
C ASN A 11 -7.39 11.48 -2.69
N ALA A 12 -6.27 11.62 -3.37
CA ALA A 12 -5.48 10.51 -3.87
C ALA A 12 -4.03 10.67 -3.44
N ALA A 13 -3.44 9.62 -2.89
CA ALA A 13 -2.05 9.62 -2.45
C ALA A 13 -1.39 8.25 -2.71
N PRO A 14 -0.09 8.23 -3.09
CA PRO A 14 0.66 6.98 -3.17
C PRO A 14 0.77 6.35 -1.79
N LYS A 15 0.75 5.01 -1.74
CA LYS A 15 0.96 4.22 -0.54
C LYS A 15 1.90 3.07 -0.86
N PHE A 16 2.67 2.64 0.12
CA PHE A 16 3.58 1.53 -0.05
C PHE A 16 2.88 0.22 0.26
N LEU A 17 2.89 -0.69 -0.70
CA LEU A 17 2.38 -2.04 -0.50
C LEU A 17 3.36 -2.83 0.40
N LEU A 18 2.85 -3.29 1.52
CA LEU A 18 3.59 -4.16 2.41
C LEU A 18 3.38 -5.63 2.05
N LYS A 19 2.12 -6.07 2.05
CA LYS A 19 1.74 -7.44 1.73
C LYS A 19 0.29 -7.57 1.29
N LEU A 20 0.01 -8.69 0.64
CA LEU A 20 -1.34 -9.22 0.38
C LEU A 20 -1.48 -10.52 1.18
N GLU A 21 -2.52 -10.63 1.97
CA GLU A 21 -2.77 -11.81 2.80
C GLU A 21 -4.27 -12.10 2.83
N ASN A 22 -4.67 -13.25 2.30
CA ASN A 22 -6.08 -13.58 2.05
C ASN A 22 -6.78 -12.47 1.25
N ASN A 23 -7.91 -11.95 1.75
CA ASN A 23 -8.68 -10.87 1.12
C ASN A 23 -8.30 -9.48 1.66
N PHE A 24 -7.06 -9.31 2.17
CA PHE A 24 -6.59 -8.05 2.74
C PHE A 24 -5.31 -7.57 2.07
N ILE A 25 -5.29 -6.27 1.78
CA ILE A 25 -4.09 -5.55 1.33
C ILE A 25 -3.59 -4.70 2.50
N TYR A 26 -2.32 -4.85 2.86
CA TYR A 26 -1.68 -4.04 3.89
C TYR A 26 -0.81 -2.97 3.22
N LEU A 27 -1.15 -1.72 3.48
CA LEU A 27 -0.42 -0.55 2.98
C LEU A 27 0.19 0.22 4.15
N VAL A 28 1.36 0.81 3.91
CA VAL A 28 2.05 1.64 4.90
C VAL A 28 2.07 3.08 4.43
N ASP A 29 1.80 3.99 5.36
CA ASP A 29 1.90 5.43 5.17
C ASP A 29 2.78 6.05 6.27
N TYR A 30 3.76 6.81 5.87
CA TYR A 30 4.67 7.52 6.78
C TYR A 30 4.18 8.92 7.12
N THR A 31 3.05 9.34 6.58
CA THR A 31 2.49 10.67 6.78
C THR A 31 1.08 10.60 7.34
N ILE A 32 0.84 11.35 8.41
CA ILE A 32 -0.50 11.59 8.92
C ILE A 32 -1.05 12.81 8.18
N GLY A 33 -1.92 12.57 7.21
CA GLY A 33 -2.46 13.61 6.35
C GLY A 33 -3.91 13.34 5.98
N ARG A 34 -4.37 14.00 4.91
CA ARG A 34 -5.77 13.98 4.47
C ARG A 34 -6.31 12.56 4.24
N THR A 35 -5.50 11.62 3.77
CA THR A 35 -5.92 10.20 3.63
C THR A 35 -6.36 9.62 4.97
N TRP A 36 -5.58 9.83 6.01
CA TRP A 36 -5.89 9.35 7.36
C TRP A 36 -7.15 10.02 7.93
N GLU A 37 -7.29 11.35 7.74
CA GLU A 37 -8.46 12.11 8.17
C GLU A 37 -9.74 11.59 7.50
N ASN A 38 -9.69 11.42 6.17
CA ASN A 38 -10.81 10.90 5.39
C ASN A 38 -11.22 9.50 5.85
N LEU A 39 -10.26 8.58 5.98
CA LEU A 39 -10.53 7.18 6.30
C LEU A 39 -10.99 6.94 7.73
N ARG A 40 -10.73 7.86 8.64
CA ARG A 40 -11.34 7.83 9.98
C ARG A 40 -12.83 8.15 9.95
N ALA A 41 -13.26 9.01 9.05
CA ALA A 41 -14.66 9.42 8.90
C ALA A 41 -15.43 8.54 7.92
N ASN A 42 -14.77 8.15 6.83
CA ASN A 42 -15.33 7.33 5.75
C ASN A 42 -14.31 6.23 5.38
N PRO A 43 -14.52 4.98 5.81
CA PRO A 43 -13.55 3.90 5.61
C PRO A 43 -13.50 3.37 4.16
N GLN A 44 -14.31 3.90 3.26
CA GLN A 44 -14.32 3.44 1.87
C GLN A 44 -13.08 3.92 1.10
N VAL A 45 -12.51 3.01 0.33
CA VAL A 45 -11.26 3.23 -0.39
C VAL A 45 -11.28 2.60 -1.77
N SER A 46 -10.57 3.25 -2.70
CA SER A 46 -10.24 2.65 -4.00
C SER A 46 -8.73 2.68 -4.21
N LEU A 47 -8.18 1.55 -4.62
CA LEU A 47 -6.79 1.41 -5.04
C LEU A 47 -6.77 1.26 -6.56
N SER A 48 -5.81 1.87 -7.23
CA SER A 48 -5.56 1.63 -8.65
C SER A 48 -4.08 1.40 -8.90
N PHE A 49 -3.79 0.46 -9.76
CA PHE A 49 -2.46 0.14 -10.23
C PHE A 49 -2.53 -0.41 -11.65
N ALA A 50 -1.42 -0.32 -12.34
CA ALA A 50 -1.29 -0.82 -13.70
C ALA A 50 -0.06 -1.72 -13.79
N ASP A 51 -0.21 -2.78 -14.56
CA ASP A 51 0.91 -3.57 -15.04
C ASP A 51 1.34 -2.99 -16.39
N THR A 52 2.52 -2.40 -16.41
CA THR A 52 3.08 -1.77 -17.61
C THR A 52 3.53 -2.76 -18.67
N ASP A 53 3.81 -4.00 -18.29
CA ASP A 53 4.28 -5.03 -19.20
C ASP A 53 3.10 -5.64 -19.99
N SER A 54 1.97 -5.89 -19.32
CA SER A 54 0.74 -6.40 -19.93
C SER A 54 -0.22 -5.30 -20.40
N LEU A 55 0.01 -4.04 -20.00
CA LEU A 55 -0.88 -2.89 -20.21
C LEU A 55 -2.29 -3.09 -19.63
N ASN A 56 -2.40 -3.92 -18.59
CA ASN A 56 -3.64 -4.12 -17.86
C ASN A 56 -3.72 -3.17 -16.66
N GLY A 57 -4.89 -2.62 -16.41
CA GLY A 57 -5.20 -1.83 -15.23
C GLY A 57 -6.00 -2.63 -14.22
N TYR A 58 -5.81 -2.32 -12.95
CA TYR A 58 -6.57 -2.93 -11.87
C TYR A 58 -7.09 -1.87 -10.92
N GLN A 59 -8.33 -2.03 -10.49
CA GLN A 59 -8.94 -1.24 -9.43
C GLN A 59 -9.44 -2.21 -8.35
N VAL A 60 -9.12 -1.90 -7.11
CA VAL A 60 -9.63 -2.62 -5.95
C VAL A 60 -10.42 -1.65 -5.10
N ASN A 61 -11.69 -1.97 -4.88
CA ASN A 61 -12.57 -1.23 -3.99
C ASN A 61 -12.76 -2.01 -2.69
N GLY A 62 -12.86 -1.30 -1.58
CA GLY A 62 -13.03 -1.94 -0.29
C GLY A 62 -13.07 -0.96 0.87
N SER A 63 -13.01 -1.53 2.07
CA SER A 63 -13.03 -0.79 3.33
C SER A 63 -11.70 -0.91 4.07
N VAL A 64 -11.37 0.11 4.87
CA VAL A 64 -10.09 0.22 5.57
C VAL A 64 -10.27 0.13 7.07
N GLU A 65 -9.44 -0.70 7.70
CA GLU A 65 -9.13 -0.66 9.12
C GLU A 65 -7.77 0.04 9.31
N ILE A 66 -7.72 1.10 10.13
CA ILE A 66 -6.49 1.81 10.45
C ILE A 66 -5.84 1.16 11.66
N ILE A 67 -4.62 0.68 11.50
CA ILE A 67 -3.84 0.02 12.56
C ILE A 67 -2.67 0.92 12.94
N SER A 68 -2.66 1.44 14.16
CA SER A 68 -1.61 2.30 14.73
C SER A 68 -0.95 1.72 15.98
N GLU A 69 -1.51 0.64 16.55
CA GLU A 69 -1.03 0.01 17.78
C GLU A 69 -1.49 -1.47 17.87
N GLY A 70 -1.05 -2.15 18.91
CA GLY A 70 -1.44 -3.53 19.22
C GLY A 70 -0.51 -4.59 18.60
N GLU A 71 -0.87 -5.87 18.76
CA GLU A 71 0.00 -6.99 18.37
C GLU A 71 0.20 -7.09 16.84
N VAL A 72 -0.83 -6.80 16.06
CA VAL A 72 -0.73 -6.78 14.60
C VAL A 72 0.24 -5.67 14.15
N TYR A 73 0.16 -4.49 14.77
CA TYR A 73 1.09 -3.40 14.51
C TYR A 73 2.53 -3.81 14.80
N LYS A 74 2.80 -4.37 16.00
CA LYS A 74 4.13 -4.84 16.39
C LYS A 74 4.70 -5.89 15.44
N LYS A 75 3.87 -6.85 14.99
CA LYS A 75 4.27 -7.86 14.01
C LYS A 75 4.69 -7.20 12.68
N ILE A 76 3.91 -6.25 12.20
CA ILE A 76 4.21 -5.54 10.95
C ILE A 76 5.45 -4.66 11.09
N VAL A 77 5.66 -4.00 12.23
CA VAL A 77 6.91 -3.27 12.51
C VAL A 77 8.12 -4.18 12.35
N LYS A 78 8.06 -5.38 12.92
CA LYS A 78 9.14 -6.36 12.77
C LYS A 78 9.36 -6.77 11.31
N GLU A 79 8.29 -7.08 10.57
CA GLU A 79 8.37 -7.42 9.14
C GLU A 79 8.98 -6.28 8.31
N LEU A 80 8.69 -5.01 8.65
CA LEU A 80 9.28 -3.83 8.00
C LEU A 80 10.77 -3.67 8.31
N HIS A 81 11.19 -3.88 9.54
CA HIS A 81 12.62 -3.84 9.90
C HIS A 81 13.42 -4.93 9.17
N ASP A 82 12.88 -6.14 9.08
CA ASP A 82 13.53 -7.22 8.33
C ASP A 82 13.67 -6.85 6.84
N LYS A 83 12.66 -6.20 6.28
CA LYS A 83 12.67 -5.70 4.89
C LYS A 83 13.66 -4.54 4.70
N GLU A 84 13.78 -3.64 5.67
CA GLU A 84 14.75 -2.53 5.68
C GLU A 84 16.19 -3.06 5.61
N ILE A 85 16.53 -4.03 6.45
CA ILE A 85 17.83 -4.68 6.45
C ILE A 85 18.12 -5.32 5.09
N SER A 86 17.14 -6.04 4.53
CA SER A 86 17.28 -6.68 3.21
C SER A 86 17.49 -5.66 2.09
N LEU A 87 16.75 -4.55 2.08
CA LEU A 87 16.88 -3.49 1.07
C LEU A 87 18.20 -2.74 1.19
N SER A 88 18.65 -2.46 2.42
CA SER A 88 19.93 -1.81 2.67
C SER A 88 21.09 -2.70 2.21
N SER A 89 21.06 -3.98 2.55
CA SER A 89 22.05 -4.97 2.09
C SER A 89 22.11 -5.06 0.57
N LYS A 90 20.96 -5.12 -0.09
CA LYS A 90 20.88 -5.16 -1.56
C LYS A 90 21.48 -3.91 -2.20
N ARG A 91 21.21 -2.70 -1.67
CA ARG A 91 21.77 -1.45 -2.17
C ARG A 91 23.28 -1.37 -2.00
N ILE A 92 23.79 -1.85 -0.86
CA ILE A 92 25.23 -1.93 -0.61
C ILE A 92 25.91 -2.81 -1.67
N VAL A 93 25.38 -4.01 -1.89
CA VAL A 93 25.92 -4.96 -2.88
C VAL A 93 25.89 -4.38 -4.29
N GLU A 94 24.74 -3.82 -4.72
CA GLU A 94 24.60 -3.19 -6.04
C GLU A 94 25.53 -1.97 -6.21
N GLY A 95 25.70 -1.18 -5.14
CA GLY A 95 26.62 -0.06 -5.14
C GLY A 95 28.07 -0.48 -5.34
N LEU A 96 28.51 -1.55 -4.67
CA LEU A 96 29.84 -2.13 -4.82
C LEU A 96 30.08 -2.65 -6.25
N TYR A 97 29.09 -3.36 -6.85
CA TYR A 97 29.20 -3.85 -8.23
C TYR A 97 29.28 -2.73 -9.26
N ARG A 98 28.64 -1.59 -9.02
CA ARG A 98 28.62 -0.44 -9.95
C ARG A 98 29.74 0.56 -9.72
N GLY A 99 30.61 0.34 -8.74
CA GLY A 99 31.74 1.23 -8.40
C GLY A 99 31.30 2.63 -7.97
N LYS A 100 30.02 2.81 -7.58
CA LYS A 100 29.50 4.09 -7.12
C LYS A 100 29.67 4.19 -5.61
N LYS A 101 30.41 5.22 -5.15
CA LYS A 101 30.36 5.64 -3.75
C LYS A 101 29.02 6.34 -3.52
N HIS A 102 28.06 5.65 -2.89
CA HIS A 102 26.83 6.27 -2.41
C HIS A 102 27.01 6.68 -0.96
N GLU A 103 26.74 7.93 -0.66
CA GLU A 103 26.82 8.49 0.69
C GLU A 103 25.70 8.01 1.61
N ASN A 104 24.58 7.46 1.06
CA ASN A 104 23.44 6.98 1.82
C ASN A 104 22.97 5.61 1.32
N PHE A 105 23.54 4.53 1.87
CA PHE A 105 23.07 3.15 1.62
C PHE A 105 21.94 2.70 2.53
N GLU A 106 21.73 3.39 3.64
CA GLU A 106 20.71 3.02 4.63
C GLU A 106 19.32 3.44 4.19
N VAL A 107 18.39 2.49 4.22
CA VAL A 107 16.96 2.75 4.09
C VAL A 107 16.43 2.93 5.50
N ILE A 108 16.20 4.17 5.92
CA ILE A 108 15.64 4.46 7.24
C ILE A 108 14.13 4.48 7.13
N ILE A 109 13.47 3.58 7.85
CA ILE A 109 12.01 3.60 8.00
C ILE A 109 11.67 4.56 9.14
N PRO A 110 10.77 5.53 8.94
CA PRO A 110 10.34 6.42 10.02
C PRO A 110 9.80 5.65 11.23
N GLU A 111 10.13 6.09 12.44
CA GLU A 111 9.69 5.45 13.68
C GLU A 111 8.15 5.43 13.84
N LYS A 112 7.48 6.38 13.20
CA LYS A 112 6.01 6.47 13.24
C LYS A 112 5.45 6.30 11.83
N PHE A 113 4.57 5.34 11.68
CA PHE A 113 3.82 5.09 10.46
C PHE A 113 2.42 4.56 10.80
N ILE A 114 1.56 4.57 9.80
CA ILE A 114 0.20 4.05 9.89
C ILE A 114 0.07 2.88 8.94
N ILE A 115 -0.64 1.86 9.36
CA ILE A 115 -0.97 0.73 8.51
C ILE A 115 -2.46 0.84 8.14
N PHE A 116 -2.73 0.81 6.85
CA PHE A 116 -4.06 0.68 6.30
C PHE A 116 -4.26 -0.79 5.89
N LYS A 117 -5.10 -1.50 6.62
CA LYS A 117 -5.53 -2.85 6.28
C LYS A 117 -6.82 -2.73 5.47
N VAL A 118 -6.71 -2.90 4.17
CA VAL A 118 -7.81 -2.81 3.22
C VAL A 118 -8.45 -4.17 3.06
N LYS A 119 -9.72 -4.31 3.41
CA LYS A 119 -10.54 -5.47 3.04
C LYS A 119 -10.98 -5.31 1.59
N ILE A 120 -10.66 -6.29 0.75
CA ILE A 120 -11.05 -6.30 -0.66
C ILE A 120 -12.52 -6.70 -0.76
N GLU A 121 -13.35 -5.85 -1.37
CA GLU A 121 -14.78 -6.09 -1.60
C GLU A 121 -15.09 -6.29 -3.09
N GLU A 122 -14.35 -5.60 -3.97
CA GLU A 122 -14.49 -5.70 -5.42
C GLU A 122 -13.13 -5.55 -6.10
N VAL A 123 -12.88 -6.37 -7.11
CA VAL A 123 -11.75 -6.22 -8.04
C VAL A 123 -12.29 -5.94 -9.44
N VAL A 124 -11.72 -4.94 -10.09
CA VAL A 124 -12.01 -4.60 -11.48
C VAL A 124 -10.74 -4.71 -12.30
N GLU A 125 -10.73 -5.56 -13.29
CA GLU A 125 -9.68 -5.65 -14.29
C GLU A 125 -10.08 -4.82 -15.52
N ILE A 126 -9.16 -3.99 -15.98
CA ILE A 126 -9.28 -3.16 -17.17
C ILE A 126 -8.36 -3.73 -18.23
N CYS A 127 -8.90 -4.52 -19.16
CA CYS A 127 -8.12 -5.16 -20.20
C CYS A 127 -7.75 -4.19 -21.32
N LEU A 128 -6.64 -4.44 -22.00
CA LEU A 128 -6.18 -3.66 -23.15
C LEU A 128 -7.24 -3.57 -24.29
N CYS A 129 -8.11 -4.58 -24.40
CA CYS A 129 -9.23 -4.58 -25.36
C CYS A 129 -10.37 -3.61 -25.00
N GLY A 130 -10.28 -2.91 -23.86
CA GLY A 130 -11.33 -1.99 -23.36
C GLY A 130 -12.45 -2.68 -22.59
N GLU A 131 -12.34 -3.99 -22.33
CA GLU A 131 -13.29 -4.71 -21.48
C GLU A 131 -13.01 -4.47 -20.01
N LEU A 132 -14.09 -4.34 -19.22
CA LEU A 132 -14.06 -4.27 -17.76
C LEU A 132 -14.61 -5.57 -17.20
N LYS A 133 -13.77 -6.28 -16.44
CA LYS A 133 -14.21 -7.46 -15.69
C LYS A 133 -14.33 -7.09 -14.21
N ARG A 134 -15.49 -7.31 -13.61
CA ARG A 134 -15.76 -7.02 -12.21
C ARG A 134 -16.02 -8.30 -11.45
N GLU A 135 -15.37 -8.46 -10.34
CA GLU A 135 -15.53 -9.57 -9.41
C GLU A 135 -15.77 -9.03 -8.01
N LYS A 136 -16.87 -9.43 -7.38
CA LYS A 136 -17.16 -9.15 -5.98
C LYS A 136 -16.63 -10.27 -5.12
N ILE A 137 -15.87 -9.91 -4.09
CA ILE A 137 -15.35 -10.83 -3.12
C ILE A 137 -16.39 -11.01 -2.01
N CYS A 138 -17.03 -12.17 -1.99
CA CYS A 138 -17.96 -12.50 -0.90
C CYS A 138 -17.17 -13.09 0.28
N ASP A 139 -17.55 -12.72 1.50
CA ASP A 139 -17.04 -13.40 2.70
C ASP A 139 -17.64 -14.83 2.72
N ASN A 140 -16.79 -15.83 2.72
CA ASN A 140 -17.15 -17.22 3.00
C ASN A 140 -17.14 -17.48 4.52
#